data_0023db46db104d9bef0ad1f4d68bff3a
#
_entry.id   0023db46db104d9bef0ad1f4d68bff3a
#
_cell.length_a   1.000
_cell.length_b   1.000
_cell.length_c   1.000
_cell.angle_alpha   90.00
_cell.angle_beta   90.00
_cell.angle_gamma   90.00
#
_symmetry.space_group_name_H-M   'P 1'
#
loop_
_entity.id
_entity.type
_entity.pdbx_description
1 polymer ?
#
loop_
_entity_poly.entity_id
_entity_poly.type
_entity_poly.pdbx_seq_one_letter_code
_entity_poly.pdbx_strand_id
1 'polypeptide(L)'
;MLSYAFTTLNQGGYEDIATEEFENIHNLLAAILAKGIGRQLKQGLYREYLNQKETVTAVRGKIDIPGTIQNRLARRQVLTCEYDELSENNLLNQILKTTVMLLLCHARVDQAYKSDLKKEMLFFSNVDTIDPTAIRWSAIRFQRNNNTYRMLISLCQLILEGMLLTSDSGDYRLASFIDEQRMNRLYEKFILEYYAKECPQVTATASQIQWALDDGISTMLPVMQSDIMLKKGEKTLVIDAKYYSHTT
;
A
#
# COMPACT_ATOMS: atom_id res chain seq x y z
N MET A 1 14.11 7.65 1.23
CA MET A 1 12.97 8.59 1.42
C MET A 1 11.66 7.84 1.71
N LEU A 2 11.08 7.09 0.77
CA LEU A 2 9.87 6.29 1.01
C LEU A 2 10.00 5.30 2.18
N SER A 3 11.13 4.59 2.30
CA SER A 3 11.35 3.67 3.42
C SER A 3 11.36 4.39 4.76
N TYR A 4 11.95 5.58 4.84
CA TYR A 4 11.98 6.37 6.07
C TYR A 4 10.58 6.89 6.43
N ALA A 5 9.82 7.40 5.46
CA ALA A 5 8.43 7.83 5.68
C ALA A 5 7.51 6.67 6.10
N PHE A 6 7.79 5.44 5.61
CA PHE A 6 7.08 4.23 6.03
C PHE A 6 7.59 3.66 7.37
N THR A 7 8.87 3.86 7.72
CA THR A 7 9.44 3.43 9.00
C THR A 7 8.82 4.20 10.16
N THR A 8 8.63 5.51 9.98
CA THR A 8 8.00 6.40 10.98
C THR A 8 6.49 6.15 11.15
N LEU A 9 5.84 5.40 10.24
CA LEU A 9 4.46 4.94 10.40
C LEU A 9 4.30 3.77 11.39
N ASN A 10 5.19 3.63 12.39
CA ASN A 10 5.17 2.66 13.49
C ASN A 10 5.42 1.20 13.14
N GLN A 11 6.14 0.90 12.08
CA GLN A 11 6.51 -0.47 11.78
C GLN A 11 8.03 -0.64 11.80
N GLY A 12 8.62 -0.81 13.00
CA GLY A 12 10.03 -1.17 13.14
C GLY A 12 10.43 -2.31 12.19
N GLY A 13 11.65 -2.27 11.64
CA GLY A 13 12.18 -3.33 10.77
C GLY A 13 12.32 -2.97 9.29
N TYR A 14 12.14 -1.71 8.88
CA TYR A 14 12.54 -1.20 7.57
C TYR A 14 13.82 -0.34 7.64
N GLU A 15 14.45 -0.29 8.80
CA GLU A 15 15.65 0.51 9.05
C GLU A 15 16.81 0.13 8.13
N ASP A 16 17.00 -1.16 7.89
CA ASP A 16 18.04 -1.64 6.96
C ASP A 16 17.81 -1.15 5.52
N ILE A 17 16.54 -1.05 5.08
CA ILE A 17 16.21 -0.52 3.75
C ILE A 17 16.50 0.97 3.67
N ALA A 18 16.35 1.72 4.76
CA ALA A 18 16.62 3.15 4.78
C ALA A 18 18.10 3.48 4.60
N THR A 19 19.00 2.53 4.90
CA THR A 19 20.46 2.69 4.74
C THR A 19 20.99 2.22 3.39
N GLU A 20 20.18 1.51 2.58
CA GLU A 20 20.58 1.04 1.26
C GLU A 20 20.49 2.19 0.23
N GLU A 21 21.50 2.27 -0.65
CA GLU A 21 21.46 3.14 -1.83
C GLU A 21 20.76 2.40 -2.97
N PHE A 22 19.60 2.91 -3.39
CA PHE A 22 18.84 2.33 -4.50
C PHE A 22 19.08 3.12 -5.77
N GLU A 23 19.51 2.42 -6.83
CA GLU A 23 19.73 3.02 -8.16
C GLU A 23 18.43 3.58 -8.76
N ASN A 24 17.30 2.97 -8.41
CA ASN A 24 15.99 3.40 -8.91
C ASN A 24 14.86 3.08 -7.92
N ILE A 25 13.74 3.78 -8.10
CA ILE A 25 12.56 3.67 -7.24
C ILE A 25 11.91 2.28 -7.29
N HIS A 26 12.02 1.54 -8.40
CA HIS A 26 11.43 0.22 -8.55
C HIS A 26 12.11 -0.79 -7.62
N ASN A 27 13.43 -0.70 -7.48
CA ASN A 27 14.20 -1.52 -6.56
C ASN A 27 13.80 -1.22 -5.10
N LEU A 28 13.68 0.06 -4.75
CA LEU A 28 13.22 0.47 -3.43
C LEU A 28 11.82 -0.08 -3.11
N LEU A 29 10.87 0.07 -4.03
CA LEU A 29 9.50 -0.42 -3.85
C LEU A 29 9.45 -1.95 -3.75
N ALA A 30 10.24 -2.65 -4.56
CA ALA A 30 10.38 -4.10 -4.52
C ALA A 30 10.97 -4.58 -3.19
N ALA A 31 12.03 -3.92 -2.69
CA ALA A 31 12.66 -4.24 -1.40
C ALA A 31 11.69 -4.04 -0.22
N ILE A 32 10.98 -2.90 -0.19
CA ILE A 32 9.98 -2.63 0.86
C ILE A 32 8.86 -3.67 0.82
N LEU A 33 8.37 -4.00 -0.37
CA LEU A 33 7.29 -4.95 -0.54
C LEU A 33 7.73 -6.37 -0.13
N ALA A 34 8.91 -6.83 -0.57
CA ALA A 34 9.47 -8.13 -0.19
C ALA A 34 9.60 -8.24 1.34
N LYS A 35 10.24 -7.26 1.99
CA LYS A 35 10.42 -7.26 3.45
C LYS A 35 9.08 -7.21 4.20
N GLY A 36 8.12 -6.43 3.70
CA GLY A 36 6.79 -6.33 4.29
C GLY A 36 5.99 -7.62 4.18
N ILE A 37 6.02 -8.27 3.01
CA ILE A 37 5.38 -9.57 2.80
C ILE A 37 6.05 -10.63 3.67
N GLY A 38 7.39 -10.71 3.72
CA GLY A 38 8.11 -11.66 4.56
C GLY A 38 7.77 -11.52 6.05
N ARG A 39 7.55 -10.29 6.54
CA ARG A 39 7.04 -10.08 7.91
C ARG A 39 5.62 -10.56 8.09
N GLN A 40 4.76 -10.29 7.11
CA GLN A 40 3.38 -10.75 7.16
C GLN A 40 3.30 -12.28 7.13
N LEU A 41 4.13 -12.94 6.35
CA LEU A 41 4.20 -14.41 6.28
C LEU A 41 4.59 -15.04 7.62
N LYS A 42 5.43 -14.38 8.43
CA LYS A 42 5.75 -14.85 9.79
C LYS A 42 4.53 -14.86 10.72
N GLN A 43 3.54 -14.02 10.47
CA GLN A 43 2.27 -13.95 11.16
C GLN A 43 1.19 -14.82 10.50
N GLY A 44 1.46 -15.32 9.29
CA GLY A 44 0.52 -15.98 8.39
C GLY A 44 -0.19 -15.00 7.46
N LEU A 45 -0.67 -15.50 6.34
CA LEU A 45 -1.52 -14.73 5.43
C LEU A 45 -2.86 -14.44 6.10
N TYR A 46 -3.41 -13.25 5.84
CA TYR A 46 -4.75 -12.91 6.28
C TYR A 46 -5.76 -13.86 5.66
N ARG A 47 -6.65 -14.36 6.47
CA ARG A 47 -7.73 -15.25 6.06
C ARG A 47 -9.07 -14.59 6.31
N GLU A 48 -9.98 -14.80 5.38
CA GLU A 48 -11.34 -14.29 5.44
C GLU A 48 -12.33 -15.41 5.19
N TYR A 49 -13.47 -15.37 5.86
CA TYR A 49 -14.57 -16.28 5.57
C TYR A 49 -15.24 -15.84 4.27
N LEU A 50 -15.12 -16.69 3.25
CA LEU A 50 -15.77 -16.49 1.96
C LEU A 50 -16.94 -17.46 1.84
N ASN A 51 -18.10 -16.93 1.52
CA ASN A 51 -19.27 -17.77 1.23
C ASN A 51 -19.06 -18.51 -0.08
N GLN A 52 -19.04 -19.83 0.01
CA GLN A 52 -18.89 -20.74 -1.13
C GLN A 52 -20.23 -21.39 -1.44
N LYS A 53 -20.55 -21.48 -2.73
CA LYS A 53 -21.68 -22.24 -3.23
C LYS A 53 -21.17 -23.31 -4.17
N GLU A 54 -21.25 -24.55 -3.74
CA GLU A 54 -20.66 -25.68 -4.46
C GLU A 54 -21.61 -26.87 -4.53
N THR A 55 -21.42 -27.67 -5.57
CA THR A 55 -22.14 -28.94 -5.76
C THR A 55 -21.29 -30.06 -5.15
N VAL A 56 -21.83 -30.68 -4.09
CA VAL A 56 -21.14 -31.68 -3.28
C VAL A 56 -21.94 -32.96 -3.12
N THR A 57 -21.28 -34.08 -2.85
CA THR A 57 -21.91 -35.36 -2.63
C THR A 57 -22.41 -35.55 -1.20
N ALA A 58 -21.86 -34.82 -0.24
CA ALA A 58 -22.25 -34.83 1.16
C ALA A 58 -22.65 -33.42 1.62
N VAL A 59 -23.59 -33.35 2.55
CA VAL A 59 -24.05 -32.06 3.09
C VAL A 59 -22.91 -31.33 3.78
N ARG A 60 -22.68 -30.07 3.38
CA ARG A 60 -21.74 -29.13 3.99
C ARG A 60 -22.42 -27.76 4.13
N GLY A 61 -22.57 -27.29 5.36
CA GLY A 61 -23.27 -26.04 5.64
C GLY A 61 -24.76 -26.08 5.31
N LYS A 62 -25.28 -25.07 4.61
CA LYS A 62 -26.69 -24.90 4.28
C LYS A 62 -26.99 -25.46 2.90
N ILE A 63 -28.05 -26.28 2.77
CA ILE A 63 -28.49 -26.77 1.45
C ILE A 63 -29.15 -25.64 0.68
N ASP A 64 -28.67 -25.38 -0.53
CA ASP A 64 -29.34 -24.53 -1.52
C ASP A 64 -30.38 -25.37 -2.24
N ILE A 65 -31.66 -25.16 -1.89
CA ILE A 65 -32.78 -25.94 -2.42
C ILE A 65 -32.93 -25.75 -3.92
N PRO A 66 -32.93 -24.53 -4.50
CA PRO A 66 -33.05 -24.33 -5.94
C PRO A 66 -31.97 -25.08 -6.74
N GLY A 67 -30.71 -24.93 -6.38
CA GLY A 67 -29.60 -25.60 -7.06
C GLY A 67 -29.66 -27.13 -6.93
N THR A 68 -30.09 -27.63 -5.75
CA THR A 68 -30.27 -29.07 -5.53
C THR A 68 -31.40 -29.65 -6.40
N ILE A 69 -32.51 -28.93 -6.54
CA ILE A 69 -33.63 -29.33 -7.43
C ILE A 69 -33.14 -29.40 -8.89
N GLN A 70 -32.38 -28.38 -9.34
CA GLN A 70 -31.80 -28.38 -10.69
C GLN A 70 -30.89 -29.58 -10.93
N ASN A 71 -30.06 -29.96 -9.96
CA ASN A 71 -29.20 -31.14 -10.05
C ASN A 71 -30.06 -32.44 -10.16
N ARG A 72 -31.16 -32.53 -9.38
CA ARG A 72 -32.06 -33.68 -9.45
C ARG A 72 -32.78 -33.77 -10.79
N LEU A 73 -33.25 -32.65 -11.33
CA LEU A 73 -33.85 -32.59 -12.66
C LEU A 73 -32.86 -33.02 -13.76
N ALA A 74 -31.59 -32.68 -13.59
CA ALA A 74 -30.49 -33.11 -14.45
C ALA A 74 -30.02 -34.55 -14.16
N ARG A 75 -30.75 -35.34 -13.31
CA ARG A 75 -30.44 -36.71 -12.88
C ARG A 75 -29.04 -36.84 -12.20
N ARG A 76 -28.54 -35.77 -11.59
CA ARG A 76 -27.32 -35.80 -10.81
C ARG A 76 -27.64 -36.07 -9.33
N GLN A 77 -26.96 -37.04 -8.73
CA GLN A 77 -27.15 -37.39 -7.31
C GLN A 77 -26.19 -36.58 -6.42
N VAL A 78 -26.29 -35.23 -6.51
CA VAL A 78 -25.45 -34.27 -5.78
C VAL A 78 -26.32 -33.17 -5.22
N LEU A 79 -25.84 -32.54 -4.17
CA LEU A 79 -26.50 -31.44 -3.48
C LEU A 79 -25.74 -30.14 -3.78
N THR A 80 -26.44 -29.03 -3.89
CA THR A 80 -25.80 -27.70 -3.87
C THR A 80 -25.84 -27.18 -2.43
N CYS A 81 -24.68 -26.85 -1.91
CA CYS A 81 -24.54 -26.35 -0.55
C CYS A 81 -23.88 -24.98 -0.54
N GLU A 82 -24.30 -24.14 0.40
CA GLU A 82 -23.69 -22.87 0.74
C GLU A 82 -23.01 -23.00 2.11
N TYR A 83 -21.73 -22.64 2.17
CA TYR A 83 -20.95 -22.69 3.42
C TYR A 83 -19.87 -21.62 3.41
N ASP A 84 -19.47 -21.19 4.61
CA ASP A 84 -18.37 -20.27 4.77
C ASP A 84 -17.07 -21.06 4.88
N GLU A 85 -16.09 -20.70 4.06
CA GLU A 85 -14.76 -21.30 4.08
C GLU A 85 -13.71 -20.22 4.40
N LEU A 86 -12.83 -20.56 5.35
CA LEU A 86 -11.72 -19.69 5.72
C LEU A 86 -10.64 -19.75 4.63
N SER A 87 -10.54 -18.70 3.83
CA SER A 87 -9.71 -18.67 2.63
C SER A 87 -8.61 -17.61 2.72
N GLU A 88 -7.44 -17.94 2.21
CA GLU A 88 -6.34 -17.02 1.93
C GLU A 88 -6.56 -16.30 0.57
N ASN A 89 -7.43 -16.82 -0.27
CA ASN A 89 -7.74 -16.24 -1.58
C ASN A 89 -8.73 -15.07 -1.44
N ASN A 90 -8.33 -14.04 -0.71
CA ASN A 90 -9.11 -12.83 -0.49
C ASN A 90 -8.49 -11.63 -1.22
N LEU A 91 -9.28 -10.56 -1.33
CA LEU A 91 -8.89 -9.37 -2.08
C LEU A 91 -7.52 -8.80 -1.68
N LEU A 92 -7.18 -8.77 -0.39
CA LEU A 92 -5.92 -8.20 0.08
C LEU A 92 -4.71 -9.00 -0.41
N ASN A 93 -4.79 -10.33 -0.29
CA ASN A 93 -3.73 -11.22 -0.77
C ASN A 93 -3.65 -11.25 -2.30
N GLN A 94 -4.77 -11.17 -3.00
CA GLN A 94 -4.82 -11.08 -4.46
C GLN A 94 -4.14 -9.80 -4.96
N ILE A 95 -4.36 -8.65 -4.30
CA ILE A 95 -3.68 -7.39 -4.61
C ILE A 95 -2.17 -7.55 -4.42
N LEU A 96 -1.73 -8.11 -3.30
CA LEU A 96 -0.30 -8.35 -3.03
C LEU A 96 0.32 -9.22 -4.13
N LYS A 97 -0.29 -10.38 -4.44
CA LYS A 97 0.22 -11.28 -5.47
C LYS A 97 0.29 -10.61 -6.83
N THR A 98 -0.76 -9.92 -7.24
CA THR A 98 -0.82 -9.23 -8.54
C THR A 98 0.27 -8.17 -8.65
N THR A 99 0.46 -7.36 -7.61
CA THR A 99 1.50 -6.33 -7.58
C THR A 99 2.90 -6.93 -7.70
N VAL A 100 3.16 -8.01 -6.95
CA VAL A 100 4.46 -8.70 -7.03
C VAL A 100 4.69 -9.29 -8.41
N MET A 101 3.69 -9.91 -9.02
CA MET A 101 3.81 -10.47 -10.37
C MET A 101 4.17 -9.41 -11.40
N LEU A 102 3.58 -8.21 -11.31
CA LEU A 102 3.92 -7.08 -12.17
C LEU A 102 5.36 -6.61 -11.95
N LEU A 103 5.82 -6.49 -10.70
CA LEU A 103 7.22 -6.13 -10.39
C LEU A 103 8.21 -7.17 -10.90
N LEU A 104 7.87 -8.47 -10.83
CA LEU A 104 8.71 -9.55 -11.35
C LEU A 104 8.89 -9.47 -12.88
N CYS A 105 7.87 -9.03 -13.59
CA CYS A 105 7.90 -8.81 -15.04
C CYS A 105 8.59 -7.50 -15.42
N HIS A 106 8.72 -6.53 -14.49
CA HIS A 106 9.23 -5.21 -14.80
C HIS A 106 10.75 -5.21 -15.05
N ALA A 107 11.18 -4.60 -16.19
CA ALA A 107 12.57 -4.64 -16.63
C ALA A 107 13.55 -3.89 -15.69
N ARG A 108 13.07 -2.84 -15.01
CA ARG A 108 13.91 -2.00 -14.13
C ARG A 108 14.08 -2.53 -12.71
N VAL A 109 13.47 -3.65 -12.37
CA VAL A 109 13.67 -4.31 -11.07
C VAL A 109 14.84 -5.27 -11.21
N ASP A 110 15.85 -5.13 -10.36
CA ASP A 110 17.05 -5.93 -10.38
C ASP A 110 16.77 -7.36 -9.91
N GLN A 111 17.61 -8.28 -10.40
CA GLN A 111 17.43 -9.72 -10.16
C GLN A 111 17.52 -10.10 -8.69
N ALA A 112 18.27 -9.36 -7.88
CA ALA A 112 18.35 -9.57 -6.42
C ALA A 112 16.97 -9.44 -5.77
N TYR A 113 16.29 -8.29 -5.99
CA TYR A 113 14.97 -8.02 -5.44
C TYR A 113 13.89 -8.94 -6.03
N LYS A 114 14.02 -9.29 -7.33
CA LYS A 114 13.14 -10.29 -7.94
C LYS A 114 13.28 -11.67 -7.27
N SER A 115 14.50 -12.05 -6.91
CA SER A 115 14.74 -13.32 -6.22
C SER A 115 14.04 -13.39 -4.86
N ASP A 116 14.08 -12.30 -4.10
CA ASP A 116 13.42 -12.23 -2.79
C ASP A 116 11.90 -12.25 -2.94
N LEU A 117 11.35 -11.44 -3.85
CA LEU A 117 9.91 -11.48 -4.15
C LEU A 117 9.45 -12.87 -4.61
N LYS A 118 10.24 -13.61 -5.41
CA LYS A 118 9.91 -14.97 -5.83
C LYS A 118 9.81 -15.94 -4.66
N LYS A 119 10.73 -15.84 -3.67
CA LYS A 119 10.69 -16.68 -2.47
C LYS A 119 9.38 -16.48 -1.70
N GLU A 120 8.96 -15.22 -1.53
CA GLU A 120 7.72 -14.90 -0.83
C GLU A 120 6.48 -15.40 -1.59
N MET A 121 6.50 -15.41 -2.92
CA MET A 121 5.38 -15.87 -3.75
C MET A 121 5.11 -17.38 -3.66
N LEU A 122 6.06 -18.18 -3.17
CA LEU A 122 5.83 -19.60 -2.94
C LEU A 122 4.68 -19.86 -1.94
N PHE A 123 4.45 -18.93 -1.01
CA PHE A 123 3.38 -19.01 -0.01
C PHE A 123 2.02 -18.56 -0.55
N PHE A 124 1.95 -17.99 -1.75
CA PHE A 124 0.73 -17.51 -2.38
C PHE A 124 0.16 -18.48 -3.42
N SER A 125 0.48 -19.77 -3.31
CA SER A 125 0.01 -20.80 -4.27
C SER A 125 -1.52 -20.84 -4.39
N ASN A 126 -2.23 -20.69 -3.28
CA ASN A 126 -3.69 -20.73 -3.19
C ASN A 126 -4.37 -19.38 -3.39
N VAL A 127 -3.62 -18.35 -3.77
CA VAL A 127 -4.14 -17.00 -4.02
C VAL A 127 -4.17 -16.74 -5.51
N ASP A 128 -5.28 -16.24 -6.04
CA ASP A 128 -5.40 -15.87 -7.45
C ASP A 128 -4.80 -14.48 -7.72
N THR A 129 -4.56 -14.18 -8.98
CA THR A 129 -4.30 -12.81 -9.45
C THR A 129 -5.59 -12.16 -9.89
N ILE A 130 -5.68 -10.83 -9.77
CA ILE A 130 -6.83 -10.05 -10.20
C ILE A 130 -6.43 -9.02 -11.23
N ASP A 131 -7.39 -8.52 -12.01
CA ASP A 131 -7.18 -7.39 -12.90
C ASP A 131 -6.95 -6.12 -12.06
N PRO A 132 -5.78 -5.47 -12.18
CA PRO A 132 -5.48 -4.25 -11.43
C PRO A 132 -6.49 -3.12 -11.67
N THR A 133 -7.09 -3.05 -12.87
CA THR A 133 -8.07 -2.01 -13.24
C THR A 133 -9.42 -2.21 -12.56
N ALA A 134 -9.73 -3.44 -12.15
CA ALA A 134 -10.98 -3.77 -11.47
C ALA A 134 -10.95 -3.48 -9.96
N ILE A 135 -9.80 -3.10 -9.40
CA ILE A 135 -9.64 -2.88 -7.95
C ILE A 135 -10.34 -1.59 -7.52
N ARG A 136 -11.35 -1.73 -6.66
CA ARG A 136 -12.05 -0.60 -6.03
C ARG A 136 -11.38 -0.24 -4.71
N TRP A 137 -10.34 0.60 -4.77
CA TRP A 137 -9.55 1.00 -3.60
C TRP A 137 -10.38 1.60 -2.46
N SER A 138 -11.41 2.38 -2.78
CA SER A 138 -12.31 2.98 -1.80
C SER A 138 -13.19 1.98 -1.05
N ALA A 139 -13.37 0.78 -1.59
CA ALA A 139 -14.16 -0.28 -0.97
C ALA A 139 -13.35 -1.12 0.03
N ILE A 140 -12.02 -1.03 0.02
CA ILE A 140 -11.16 -1.80 0.91
C ILE A 140 -11.33 -1.30 2.35
N ARG A 141 -11.68 -2.23 3.26
CA ARG A 141 -11.84 -1.93 4.69
C ARG A 141 -10.77 -2.66 5.49
N PHE A 142 -10.12 -1.91 6.38
CA PHE A 142 -9.14 -2.47 7.31
C PHE A 142 -9.77 -2.61 8.69
N GLN A 143 -9.66 -3.82 9.23
CA GLN A 143 -10.08 -4.16 10.58
C GLN A 143 -8.86 -4.17 11.51
N ARG A 144 -9.09 -4.36 12.81
CA ARG A 144 -8.01 -4.36 13.80
C ARG A 144 -6.99 -5.48 13.56
N ASN A 145 -7.45 -6.64 13.12
CA ASN A 145 -6.63 -7.83 12.89
C ASN A 145 -5.84 -7.82 11.56
N ASN A 146 -6.20 -6.96 10.60
CA ASN A 146 -5.50 -6.84 9.31
C ASN A 146 -4.86 -5.46 9.09
N ASN A 147 -4.69 -4.68 10.17
CA ASN A 147 -4.12 -3.32 10.06
C ASN A 147 -2.69 -3.31 9.52
N THR A 148 -1.92 -4.40 9.71
CA THR A 148 -0.58 -4.58 9.14
C THR A 148 -0.60 -4.57 7.60
N TYR A 149 -1.70 -5.01 6.99
CA TYR A 149 -1.89 -4.95 5.54
C TYR A 149 -2.07 -3.53 4.99
N ARG A 150 -2.50 -2.59 5.83
CA ARG A 150 -2.79 -1.21 5.37
C ARG A 150 -1.61 -0.59 4.65
N MET A 151 -0.41 -0.71 5.22
CA MET A 151 0.81 -0.18 4.60
C MET A 151 1.12 -0.90 3.28
N LEU A 152 1.07 -2.23 3.29
CA LEU A 152 1.36 -3.04 2.10
C LEU A 152 0.38 -2.74 0.97
N ILE A 153 -0.91 -2.65 1.27
CA ILE A 153 -1.94 -2.34 0.27
C ILE A 153 -1.80 -0.91 -0.24
N SER A 154 -1.43 0.06 0.61
CA SER A 154 -1.16 1.43 0.14
C SER A 154 0.06 1.48 -0.78
N LEU A 155 1.08 0.67 -0.51
CA LEU A 155 2.23 0.51 -1.40
C LEU A 155 1.84 -0.16 -2.72
N CYS A 156 1.02 -1.22 -2.67
CA CYS A 156 0.49 -1.85 -3.87
C CYS A 156 -0.33 -0.89 -4.72
N GLN A 157 -1.19 -0.08 -4.09
CA GLN A 157 -1.95 0.95 -4.79
C GLN A 157 -1.01 1.92 -5.53
N LEU A 158 0.03 2.42 -4.86
CA LEU A 158 1.02 3.30 -5.46
C LEU A 158 1.70 2.66 -6.68
N ILE A 159 2.10 1.39 -6.56
CA ILE A 159 2.76 0.65 -7.65
C ILE A 159 1.78 0.42 -8.82
N LEU A 160 0.58 -0.09 -8.54
CA LEU A 160 -0.38 -0.44 -9.58
C LEU A 160 -0.92 0.78 -10.31
N GLU A 161 -1.31 1.83 -9.60
CA GLU A 161 -1.73 3.09 -10.22
C GLU A 161 -0.59 3.68 -11.06
N GLY A 162 0.68 3.58 -10.58
CA GLY A 162 1.86 3.99 -11.30
C GLY A 162 2.08 3.25 -12.60
N MET A 163 1.90 1.97 -12.59
CA MET A 163 2.10 1.13 -13.78
C MET A 163 0.97 1.25 -14.81
N LEU A 164 -0.27 1.50 -14.36
CA LEU A 164 -1.43 1.57 -15.25
C LEU A 164 -1.51 2.86 -16.07
N LEU A 165 -1.06 3.99 -15.53
CA LEU A 165 -1.13 5.29 -16.23
C LEU A 165 -0.12 5.47 -17.36
N THR A 166 0.75 4.50 -17.58
CA THR A 166 1.85 4.61 -18.56
C THR A 166 1.58 3.84 -19.86
N SER A 167 0.35 3.41 -20.12
CA SER A 167 0.06 2.49 -21.22
C SER A 167 0.01 3.14 -22.62
N ASP A 168 0.13 4.46 -22.77
CA ASP A 168 -0.02 5.12 -24.08
C ASP A 168 1.29 5.27 -24.90
N SER A 169 2.46 4.96 -24.38
CA SER A 169 3.72 5.10 -25.14
C SER A 169 4.79 4.03 -24.90
N GLY A 170 4.47 2.90 -24.29
CA GLY A 170 5.41 1.76 -24.17
C GLY A 170 6.61 1.97 -23.23
N ASP A 171 6.80 3.15 -22.70
CA ASP A 171 7.87 3.48 -21.76
C ASP A 171 7.28 3.71 -20.37
N TYR A 172 7.39 2.70 -19.51
CA TYR A 172 6.88 2.73 -18.13
C TYR A 172 7.68 3.74 -17.29
N ARG A 173 7.18 4.95 -17.13
CA ARG A 173 7.77 5.97 -16.27
C ARG A 173 7.07 5.99 -14.91
N LEU A 174 7.42 5.11 -13.99
CA LEU A 174 6.97 5.19 -12.59
C LEU A 174 7.38 6.54 -11.96
N ALA A 175 8.46 7.16 -12.44
CA ALA A 175 8.94 8.46 -11.98
C ALA A 175 8.02 9.63 -12.36
N SER A 176 7.22 9.53 -13.44
CA SER A 176 6.26 10.58 -13.81
C SER A 176 4.91 10.42 -13.13
N PHE A 177 4.68 9.28 -12.51
CA PHE A 177 3.40 8.92 -11.91
C PHE A 177 3.26 9.33 -10.44
N ILE A 178 4.34 9.41 -9.72
CA ILE A 178 4.26 10.09 -8.43
C ILE A 178 4.06 11.55 -8.76
N ASP A 179 2.77 11.93 -8.92
CA ASP A 179 2.30 13.29 -9.06
C ASP A 179 3.21 14.19 -8.21
N GLU A 180 3.79 15.21 -8.81
CA GLU A 180 4.69 16.14 -8.11
C GLU A 180 4.12 16.57 -6.77
N GLN A 181 2.80 16.72 -6.68
CA GLN A 181 2.11 17.04 -5.43
C GLN A 181 2.21 15.91 -4.40
N ARG A 182 2.13 14.64 -4.80
CA ARG A 182 2.27 13.50 -3.89
C ARG A 182 3.72 13.32 -3.45
N MET A 183 4.68 13.55 -4.36
CA MET A 183 6.10 13.54 -4.00
C MET A 183 6.46 14.70 -3.09
N ASN A 184 5.94 15.89 -3.34
CA ASN A 184 6.12 17.02 -2.45
C ASN A 184 5.59 16.71 -1.04
N ARG A 185 4.36 16.22 -0.91
CA ARG A 185 3.79 15.81 0.39
C ARG A 185 4.58 14.71 1.08
N LEU A 186 5.09 13.74 0.31
CA LEU A 186 5.92 12.66 0.86
C LEU A 186 7.26 13.20 1.33
N TYR A 187 7.86 14.14 0.57
CA TYR A 187 9.11 14.78 0.89
C TYR A 187 8.98 15.68 2.13
N GLU A 188 7.94 16.51 2.20
CA GLU A 188 7.58 17.32 3.37
C GLU A 188 7.45 16.44 4.61
N LYS A 189 6.68 15.36 4.51
CA LYS A 189 6.50 14.41 5.61
C LYS A 189 7.80 13.71 6.00
N PHE A 190 8.61 13.33 5.03
CA PHE A 190 9.93 12.74 5.29
C PHE A 190 10.82 13.68 6.10
N ILE A 191 10.91 14.96 5.71
CA ILE A 191 11.75 15.94 6.39
C ILE A 191 11.21 16.22 7.80
N LEU A 192 9.89 16.37 7.95
CA LEU A 192 9.25 16.59 9.26
C LEU A 192 9.59 15.45 10.23
N GLU A 193 9.41 14.21 9.80
CA GLU A 193 9.67 13.01 10.60
C GLU A 193 11.17 12.80 10.86
N TYR A 194 12.02 13.16 9.89
CA TYR A 194 13.47 13.16 10.07
C TYR A 194 13.88 14.05 11.24
N TYR A 195 13.44 15.31 11.26
CA TYR A 195 13.76 16.21 12.36
C TYR A 195 13.15 15.79 13.70
N ALA A 196 11.94 15.25 13.69
CA ALA A 196 11.28 14.77 14.90
C ALA A 196 12.04 13.59 15.54
N LYS A 197 12.63 12.71 14.71
CA LYS A 197 13.33 11.51 15.18
C LYS A 197 14.82 11.74 15.46
N GLU A 198 15.52 12.37 14.52
CA GLU A 198 16.98 12.50 14.57
C GLU A 198 17.44 13.74 15.33
N CYS A 199 16.56 14.69 15.57
CA CYS A 199 16.88 15.94 16.25
C CYS A 199 16.01 16.18 17.49
N PRO A 200 16.18 15.37 18.57
CA PRO A 200 15.31 15.47 19.76
C PRO A 200 15.42 16.83 20.49
N GLN A 201 16.42 17.63 20.18
CA GLN A 201 16.62 18.97 20.73
C GLN A 201 15.71 20.03 20.08
N VAL A 202 14.98 19.72 19.04
CA VAL A 202 14.03 20.61 18.36
C VAL A 202 12.65 19.98 18.34
N THR A 203 11.61 20.81 18.42
CA THR A 203 10.24 20.37 18.21
C THR A 203 9.88 20.63 16.75
N ALA A 204 9.64 19.55 15.98
CA ALA A 204 9.26 19.64 14.58
C ALA A 204 7.73 19.51 14.45
N THR A 205 7.07 20.46 13.80
CA THR A 205 5.62 20.49 13.58
C THR A 205 5.29 21.05 12.19
N ALA A 206 4.18 20.62 11.61
CA ALA A 206 3.52 21.30 10.49
C ALA A 206 2.40 22.16 11.08
N SER A 207 2.60 23.44 11.16
CA SER A 207 1.70 24.34 11.90
C SER A 207 0.98 25.31 10.98
N GLN A 208 -0.28 25.57 11.28
CA GLN A 208 -1.01 26.67 10.67
C GLN A 208 -0.46 28.01 11.23
N ILE A 209 -0.26 28.96 10.34
CA ILE A 209 0.20 30.29 10.67
C ILE A 209 -1.02 31.21 10.58
N GLN A 210 -1.32 31.88 11.67
CA GLN A 210 -2.40 32.86 11.70
C GLN A 210 -1.97 34.16 11.03
N TRP A 211 -2.87 34.74 10.21
CA TRP A 211 -2.65 36.05 9.65
C TRP A 211 -2.69 37.11 10.76
N ALA A 212 -1.69 37.97 10.80
CA ALA A 212 -1.73 39.18 11.63
C ALA A 212 -2.49 40.27 10.84
N LEU A 213 -3.74 40.48 11.19
CA LEU A 213 -4.63 41.43 10.48
C LEU A 213 -4.89 42.66 11.35
N ASP A 214 -4.83 43.82 10.74
CA ASP A 214 -5.13 45.09 11.43
C ASP A 214 -6.63 45.30 11.66
N ASP A 215 -7.49 44.71 10.79
CA ASP A 215 -8.95 44.85 10.81
C ASP A 215 -9.70 43.64 11.40
N GLY A 216 -9.00 42.57 11.72
CA GLY A 216 -9.58 41.37 12.34
C GLY A 216 -10.46 40.49 11.43
N ILE A 217 -10.61 40.81 10.15
CA ILE A 217 -11.46 40.07 9.22
C ILE A 217 -10.63 39.05 8.43
N SER A 218 -10.63 37.79 8.88
CA SER A 218 -9.89 36.67 8.26
C SER A 218 -10.70 35.80 7.29
N THR A 219 -12.01 36.04 7.15
CA THR A 219 -12.94 35.10 6.46
C THR A 219 -12.66 34.90 4.96
N MET A 220 -11.93 35.80 4.33
CA MET A 220 -11.58 35.71 2.89
C MET A 220 -10.13 35.28 2.63
N LEU A 221 -9.34 35.09 3.68
CA LEU A 221 -7.94 34.72 3.51
C LEU A 221 -7.77 33.20 3.52
N PRO A 222 -6.94 32.64 2.65
CA PRO A 222 -6.64 31.22 2.67
C PRO A 222 -5.89 30.84 3.95
N VAL A 223 -6.07 29.64 4.41
CA VAL A 223 -5.27 29.09 5.54
C VAL A 223 -3.81 29.05 5.12
N MET A 224 -2.95 29.77 5.86
CA MET A 224 -1.52 29.70 5.67
C MET A 224 -0.96 28.57 6.53
N GLN A 225 -0.30 27.62 5.89
CA GLN A 225 0.32 26.47 6.56
C GLN A 225 1.79 26.40 6.16
N SER A 226 2.69 26.21 7.14
CA SER A 226 4.07 25.89 6.86
C SER A 226 4.24 24.39 6.63
N ASP A 227 5.14 24.01 5.74
CA ASP A 227 5.47 22.60 5.54
C ASP A 227 6.12 22.03 6.80
N ILE A 228 7.12 22.75 7.33
CA ILE A 228 7.84 22.34 8.54
C ILE A 228 8.20 23.57 9.37
N MET A 229 7.95 23.47 10.66
CA MET A 229 8.36 24.45 11.64
C MET A 229 9.20 23.76 12.72
N LEU A 230 10.43 24.19 12.90
CA LEU A 230 11.34 23.70 13.93
C LEU A 230 11.45 24.74 15.04
N LYS A 231 11.21 24.33 16.28
CA LYS A 231 11.34 25.20 17.47
C LYS A 231 12.43 24.69 18.40
N LYS A 232 13.30 25.61 18.85
CA LYS A 232 14.30 25.34 19.88
C LYS A 232 14.34 26.53 20.83
N GLY A 233 13.74 26.40 22.02
CA GLY A 233 13.52 27.52 22.93
C GLY A 233 12.70 28.62 22.26
N GLU A 234 13.20 29.85 22.24
CA GLU A 234 12.52 30.99 21.59
C GLU A 234 12.78 31.08 20.07
N LYS A 235 13.70 30.29 19.55
CA LYS A 235 14.04 30.33 18.12
C LYS A 235 13.09 29.42 17.31
N THR A 236 12.57 29.98 16.25
CA THR A 236 11.73 29.26 15.29
C THR A 236 12.36 29.35 13.90
N LEU A 237 12.49 28.21 13.24
CA LEU A 237 12.90 28.08 11.84
C LEU A 237 11.73 27.51 11.05
N VAL A 238 11.36 28.20 9.97
CA VAL A 238 10.35 27.72 9.01
C VAL A 238 11.07 27.21 7.78
N ILE A 239 10.72 26.02 7.33
CA ILE A 239 11.28 25.34 6.16
C ILE A 239 10.17 25.12 5.17
N ASP A 240 10.33 25.64 3.95
CA ASP A 240 9.54 25.31 2.77
C ASP A 240 10.27 24.17 2.03
N ALA A 241 9.66 23.00 1.99
CA ALA A 241 10.28 21.78 1.48
C ALA A 241 9.75 21.49 0.06
N LYS A 242 10.61 21.65 -0.95
CA LYS A 242 10.27 21.40 -2.35
C LYS A 242 11.04 20.24 -2.92
N TYR A 243 10.31 19.32 -3.55
CA TYR A 243 10.91 18.25 -4.34
C TYR A 243 10.96 18.66 -5.82
N TYR A 244 12.14 18.60 -6.39
CA TYR A 244 12.35 18.81 -7.82
C TYR A 244 12.72 17.48 -8.47
N SER A 245 11.95 17.06 -9.46
CA SER A 245 12.21 15.80 -10.20
C SER A 245 13.43 15.91 -11.15
N HIS A 246 13.83 17.12 -11.50
CA HIS A 246 15.00 17.41 -12.33
C HIS A 246 15.78 18.57 -11.72
N THR A 247 17.04 18.33 -11.40
CA THR A 247 18.05 19.39 -11.23
C THR A 247 18.61 19.70 -12.61
N THR A 248 18.37 20.90 -13.11
CA THR A 248 19.05 21.44 -14.30
C THR A 248 20.54 21.64 -14.00
#